data_f1a1a02bbc0becdc9d231b483f08b9a8
#
_entry.id   f1a1a02bbc0becdc9d231b483f08b9a8
#
_cell.length_a   1.000
_cell.length_b   1.000
_cell.length_c   1.000
_cell.angle_alpha   90.00
_cell.angle_beta   90.00
_cell.angle_gamma   90.00
#
_symmetry.space_group_name_H-M   'P 1'
#
loop_
_entity.id
_entity.type
_entity.pdbx_description
1 polymer ?
#
loop_
_entity_poly.entity_id
_entity_poly.type
_entity_poly.pdbx_seq_one_letter_code
_entity_poly.pdbx_strand_id
1 'polypeptide(L)'
;LLGGRSYTLAKGAESGGATSGEIISAMQEFADPETILIDYLLAGPGDTGSGASAKTNSKAVAAAALTIASARKDCIAFLSPYKGDVVGVTSSATQTQNVVDFYNTLQATSFGVFDNTWKYVYDRFSDKYRYVPCNGDTAGLCAATTANGLPWFSPAGLNRGSIKNAVKLAFSPTRTERDKLYQNRINPVTSLPGQGIILFGDKTALASPSAFDRINVRRLFNVIEKTIGNAAKGVLFELNDEFTRNNFKNVVEPYLRGIQAERGITDFLVVCDSTNNTGAVIDANEFKADFYIKPARSINFITLTFIATRTGVSFEEVVPKR
;
A
#
# COMPACT_ATOMS: atom_id res chain seq x y z
N LEU A 1 23.91 5.61 37.62
CA LEU A 1 23.60 6.79 36.80
C LEU A 1 24.69 6.93 35.74
N LEU A 2 24.42 6.56 34.49
CA LEU A 2 25.30 6.84 33.37
C LEU A 2 25.23 8.34 33.08
N GLY A 3 26.32 9.05 33.33
CA GLY A 3 26.44 10.49 33.06
C GLY A 3 26.21 10.76 31.55
N GLY A 4 25.63 11.93 31.23
CA GLY A 4 25.41 12.36 29.85
C GLY A 4 26.72 12.30 29.07
N ARG A 5 26.70 11.60 27.93
CA ARG A 5 27.83 11.55 27.00
C ARG A 5 27.58 12.54 25.86
N SER A 6 28.54 13.43 25.64
CA SER A 6 28.52 14.32 24.47
C SER A 6 29.38 13.72 23.38
N TYR A 7 28.84 13.63 22.18
CA TYR A 7 29.55 13.20 21.00
C TYR A 7 29.66 14.37 20.03
N THR A 8 30.87 14.68 19.60
CA THR A 8 31.12 15.66 18.54
C THR A 8 31.25 14.92 17.21
N LEU A 9 30.33 15.17 16.28
CA LEU A 9 30.44 14.68 14.92
C LEU A 9 31.48 15.52 14.20
N ALA A 10 32.54 14.89 13.71
CA ALA A 10 33.61 15.54 12.95
C ALA A 10 33.88 14.75 11.67
N LYS A 11 34.44 15.44 10.65
CA LYS A 11 34.81 14.86 9.36
C LYS A 11 33.64 14.32 8.54
N GLY A 12 32.47 14.91 8.63
CA GLY A 12 31.41 14.68 7.66
C GLY A 12 31.91 15.11 6.27
N ALA A 13 31.79 14.23 5.26
CA ALA A 13 32.01 14.56 3.87
C ALA A 13 30.66 14.51 3.11
N GLU A 14 30.42 15.51 2.28
CA GLU A 14 29.24 15.50 1.40
C GLU A 14 29.66 14.86 0.07
N SER A 15 29.08 13.69 -0.24
CA SER A 15 29.42 12.90 -1.44
C SER A 15 28.56 13.21 -2.67
N GLY A 16 27.81 14.31 -2.65
CA GLY A 16 26.90 14.67 -3.76
C GLY A 16 25.62 13.84 -3.90
N GLY A 17 25.32 12.98 -2.92
CA GLY A 17 24.15 12.10 -2.88
C GLY A 17 24.48 10.63 -3.20
N ALA A 18 23.62 9.73 -2.76
CA ALA A 18 23.76 8.30 -3.00
C ALA A 18 23.45 7.96 -4.47
N THR A 19 24.21 7.06 -5.04
CA THR A 19 23.93 6.47 -6.35
C THR A 19 22.75 5.49 -6.26
N SER A 20 22.12 5.19 -7.39
CA SER A 20 21.04 4.18 -7.44
C SER A 20 21.50 2.79 -6.96
N GLY A 21 22.74 2.43 -7.24
CA GLY A 21 23.33 1.17 -6.75
C GLY A 21 23.47 1.12 -5.24
N GLU A 22 23.93 2.20 -4.61
CA GLU A 22 24.03 2.31 -3.14
C GLU A 22 22.66 2.28 -2.48
N ILE A 23 21.66 2.97 -3.08
CA ILE A 23 20.26 2.92 -2.59
C ILE A 23 19.72 1.49 -2.65
N ILE A 24 19.94 0.78 -3.77
CA ILE A 24 19.49 -0.62 -3.93
C ILE A 24 20.18 -1.52 -2.91
N SER A 25 21.49 -1.37 -2.71
CA SER A 25 22.25 -2.15 -1.73
C SER A 25 21.74 -1.90 -0.31
N ALA A 26 21.45 -0.66 0.05
CA ALA A 26 20.88 -0.31 1.34
C ALA A 26 19.46 -0.88 1.52
N MET A 27 18.65 -0.92 0.45
CA MET A 27 17.32 -1.56 0.52
C MET A 27 17.41 -3.07 0.71
N GLN A 28 18.44 -3.73 0.20
CA GLN A 28 18.63 -5.17 0.35
C GLN A 28 18.88 -5.60 1.79
N GLU A 29 19.38 -4.71 2.66
CA GLU A 29 19.48 -4.97 4.11
C GLU A 29 18.11 -5.25 4.75
N PHE A 30 17.04 -4.81 4.11
CA PHE A 30 15.65 -5.08 4.54
C PHE A 30 15.04 -6.33 3.89
N ALA A 31 15.81 -7.14 3.14
CA ALA A 31 15.27 -8.28 2.41
C ALA A 31 14.85 -9.44 3.32
N ASP A 32 15.50 -9.60 4.47
CA ASP A 32 15.19 -10.67 5.42
C ASP A 32 14.09 -10.23 6.42
N PRO A 33 12.91 -10.89 6.40
CA PRO A 33 11.82 -10.58 7.32
C PRO A 33 12.08 -11.02 8.77
N GLU A 34 13.06 -11.89 9.01
CA GLU A 34 13.34 -12.39 10.37
C GLU A 34 14.24 -11.43 11.16
N THR A 35 15.13 -10.71 10.47
CA THR A 35 16.05 -9.76 11.11
C THR A 35 15.45 -8.39 11.34
N ILE A 36 14.67 -7.87 10.39
CA ILE A 36 14.11 -6.52 10.44
C ILE A 36 12.62 -6.55 10.10
N LEU A 37 11.77 -6.17 11.05
CA LEU A 37 10.33 -6.03 10.84
C LEU A 37 10.01 -4.68 10.21
N ILE A 38 9.39 -4.70 9.03
CA ILE A 38 8.88 -3.51 8.34
C ILE A 38 7.45 -3.74 7.85
N ASP A 39 6.67 -2.67 7.78
CA ASP A 39 5.33 -2.67 7.17
C ASP A 39 5.32 -1.94 5.82
N TYR A 40 6.15 -0.91 5.68
CA TYR A 40 6.24 -0.08 4.49
C TYR A 40 7.68 0.09 4.04
N LEU A 41 7.90 -0.07 2.74
CA LEU A 41 9.17 0.20 2.08
C LEU A 41 9.00 1.41 1.16
N LEU A 42 9.78 2.46 1.38
CA LEU A 42 9.74 3.68 0.59
C LEU A 42 10.93 3.72 -0.35
N ALA A 43 10.65 3.79 -1.65
CA ALA A 43 11.72 3.92 -2.65
C ALA A 43 12.36 5.32 -2.68
N GLY A 44 11.80 6.28 -1.92
CA GLY A 44 12.26 7.65 -1.93
C GLY A 44 12.11 8.32 -3.31
N PRO A 45 12.96 9.29 -3.65
CA PRO A 45 12.95 9.92 -4.96
C PRO A 45 13.56 9.04 -6.09
N GLY A 46 14.15 7.90 -5.75
CA GLY A 46 14.92 7.06 -6.66
C GLY A 46 16.21 7.76 -7.09
N ASP A 47 16.23 8.35 -8.28
CA ASP A 47 17.34 9.17 -8.77
C ASP A 47 16.85 10.60 -9.01
N THR A 48 17.56 11.57 -8.47
CA THR A 48 17.27 13.01 -8.62
C THR A 48 18.05 13.67 -9.75
N GLY A 49 18.90 12.91 -10.45
CA GLY A 49 19.62 13.38 -11.62
C GLY A 49 18.69 13.84 -12.75
N SER A 50 19.25 14.14 -13.89
CA SER A 50 18.53 14.57 -15.08
C SER A 50 18.81 13.67 -16.29
N GLY A 51 17.83 13.63 -17.21
CA GLY A 51 17.98 12.90 -18.48
C GLY A 51 17.58 11.41 -18.40
N ALA A 52 17.88 10.69 -19.47
CA ALA A 52 17.44 9.30 -19.64
C ALA A 52 18.08 8.34 -18.62
N SER A 53 19.33 8.57 -18.24
CA SER A 53 20.03 7.75 -17.24
C SER A 53 19.38 7.87 -15.88
N ALA A 54 18.98 9.05 -15.45
CA ALA A 54 18.28 9.27 -14.18
C ALA A 54 16.91 8.55 -14.15
N LYS A 55 16.17 8.56 -15.27
CA LYS A 55 14.92 7.81 -15.39
C LYS A 55 15.14 6.31 -15.28
N THR A 56 16.19 5.79 -15.92
CA THR A 56 16.56 4.37 -15.85
C THR A 56 16.96 3.98 -14.43
N ASN A 57 17.75 4.79 -13.75
CA ASN A 57 18.16 4.56 -12.36
C ASN A 57 16.97 4.60 -11.41
N SER A 58 16.06 5.57 -11.59
CA SER A 58 14.80 5.63 -10.80
C SER A 58 13.95 4.38 -10.98
N LYS A 59 13.85 3.84 -12.22
CA LYS A 59 13.18 2.56 -12.49
C LYS A 59 13.86 1.38 -11.80
N ALA A 60 15.19 1.34 -11.79
CA ALA A 60 15.94 0.28 -11.13
C ALA A 60 15.69 0.26 -9.62
N VAL A 61 15.71 1.43 -8.97
CA VAL A 61 15.39 1.56 -7.53
C VAL A 61 13.93 1.12 -7.26
N ALA A 62 12.99 1.56 -8.08
CA ALA A 62 11.58 1.17 -7.96
C ALA A 62 11.38 -0.35 -8.14
N ALA A 63 12.05 -0.95 -9.13
CA ALA A 63 12.00 -2.40 -9.37
C ALA A 63 12.60 -3.19 -8.20
N ALA A 64 13.71 -2.73 -7.62
CA ALA A 64 14.33 -3.36 -6.45
C ALA A 64 13.38 -3.33 -5.24
N ALA A 65 12.74 -2.20 -4.96
CA ALA A 65 11.76 -2.08 -3.87
C ALA A 65 10.58 -3.06 -4.06
N LEU A 66 10.04 -3.19 -5.28
CA LEU A 66 8.98 -4.15 -5.58
C LEU A 66 9.43 -5.61 -5.43
N THR A 67 10.65 -5.92 -5.85
CA THR A 67 11.23 -7.27 -5.72
C THR A 67 11.36 -7.65 -4.26
N ILE A 68 11.91 -6.77 -3.42
CA ILE A 68 12.05 -7.00 -1.97
C ILE A 68 10.67 -7.20 -1.34
N ALA A 69 9.71 -6.29 -1.58
CA ALA A 69 8.37 -6.40 -1.00
C ALA A 69 7.64 -7.68 -1.45
N SER A 70 7.81 -8.09 -2.72
CA SER A 70 7.20 -9.32 -3.26
C SER A 70 7.84 -10.59 -2.72
N ALA A 71 9.14 -10.57 -2.42
CA ALA A 71 9.85 -11.70 -1.81
C ALA A 71 9.48 -11.84 -0.33
N ARG A 72 9.46 -10.74 0.41
CA ARG A 72 9.10 -10.70 1.84
C ARG A 72 7.64 -11.08 2.10
N LYS A 73 6.71 -10.57 1.28
CA LYS A 73 5.24 -10.74 1.40
C LYS A 73 4.62 -10.15 2.68
N ASP A 74 5.39 -9.50 3.53
CA ASP A 74 4.95 -8.93 4.81
C ASP A 74 4.89 -7.39 4.81
N CYS A 75 5.37 -6.73 3.77
CA CYS A 75 5.38 -5.28 3.64
C CYS A 75 4.83 -4.81 2.29
N ILE A 76 4.64 -3.51 2.15
CA ILE A 76 4.18 -2.87 0.90
C ILE A 76 5.17 -1.79 0.49
N ALA A 77 5.59 -1.82 -0.79
CA ALA A 77 6.44 -0.80 -1.39
C ALA A 77 5.61 0.35 -1.95
N PHE A 78 5.96 1.60 -1.61
CA PHE A 78 5.32 2.82 -2.09
C PHE A 78 6.25 3.54 -3.06
N LEU A 79 5.75 3.83 -4.25
CA LEU A 79 6.52 4.37 -5.36
C LEU A 79 5.88 5.62 -5.94
N SER A 80 6.71 6.62 -6.23
CA SER A 80 6.35 7.79 -7.04
C SER A 80 7.03 7.72 -8.41
N PRO A 81 6.46 8.37 -9.45
CA PRO A 81 7.08 8.38 -10.79
C PRO A 81 8.39 9.15 -10.79
N TYR A 82 9.19 8.96 -11.84
CA TYR A 82 10.40 9.76 -12.03
C TYR A 82 10.07 11.25 -12.05
N LYS A 83 10.86 12.05 -11.34
CA LYS A 83 10.65 13.49 -11.18
C LYS A 83 10.47 14.23 -12.50
N GLY A 84 11.32 13.95 -13.48
CA GLY A 84 11.31 14.58 -14.79
C GLY A 84 10.10 14.20 -15.67
N ASP A 85 9.33 13.19 -15.30
CA ASP A 85 8.10 12.83 -16.01
C ASP A 85 6.93 13.76 -15.66
N VAL A 86 7.01 14.45 -14.52
CA VAL A 86 5.92 15.31 -14.01
C VAL A 86 6.37 16.76 -13.72
N VAL A 87 7.60 16.97 -13.22
CA VAL A 87 8.11 18.30 -12.89
C VAL A 87 8.72 18.94 -14.15
N GLY A 88 8.26 20.16 -14.49
CA GLY A 88 8.72 20.90 -15.67
C GLY A 88 8.04 20.49 -16.98
N VAL A 89 7.11 19.53 -16.95
CA VAL A 89 6.27 19.16 -18.11
C VAL A 89 5.00 20.00 -18.09
N THR A 90 4.72 20.69 -19.19
CA THR A 90 3.58 21.65 -19.25
C THR A 90 2.25 21.03 -19.61
N SER A 91 2.26 19.92 -20.37
CA SER A 91 1.04 19.21 -20.80
C SER A 91 0.64 18.14 -19.81
N SER A 92 -0.56 18.23 -19.24
CA SER A 92 -1.11 17.22 -18.31
C SER A 92 -1.32 15.86 -18.99
N ALA A 93 -1.68 15.86 -20.27
CA ALA A 93 -1.80 14.63 -21.04
C ALA A 93 -0.46 13.93 -21.21
N THR A 94 0.63 14.71 -21.44
CA THR A 94 2.01 14.17 -21.52
C THR A 94 2.46 13.66 -20.15
N GLN A 95 2.20 14.39 -19.07
CA GLN A 95 2.49 13.92 -17.71
C GLN A 95 1.79 12.60 -17.42
N THR A 96 0.49 12.50 -17.75
CA THR A 96 -0.29 11.26 -17.60
C THR A 96 0.34 10.10 -18.34
N GLN A 97 0.71 10.30 -19.62
CA GLN A 97 1.32 9.25 -20.42
C GLN A 97 2.69 8.83 -19.89
N ASN A 98 3.54 9.78 -19.53
CA ASN A 98 4.86 9.51 -18.96
C ASN A 98 4.78 8.66 -17.68
N VAL A 99 3.83 8.99 -16.80
CA VAL A 99 3.59 8.25 -15.55
C VAL A 99 3.12 6.82 -15.85
N VAL A 100 2.19 6.65 -16.79
CA VAL A 100 1.71 5.33 -17.22
C VAL A 100 2.86 4.51 -17.81
N ASP A 101 3.66 5.09 -18.68
CA ASP A 101 4.81 4.44 -19.34
C ASP A 101 5.91 4.06 -18.32
N PHE A 102 6.10 4.88 -17.27
CA PHE A 102 7.02 4.56 -16.20
C PHE A 102 6.59 3.28 -15.48
N TYR A 103 5.35 3.21 -15.02
CA TYR A 103 4.86 2.08 -14.21
C TYR A 103 4.55 0.82 -15.01
N ASN A 104 4.21 0.93 -16.30
CA ASN A 104 3.96 -0.25 -17.13
C ASN A 104 5.22 -1.09 -17.39
N THR A 105 6.40 -0.54 -17.14
CA THR A 105 7.67 -1.29 -17.22
C THR A 105 8.00 -2.04 -15.93
N LEU A 106 7.28 -1.77 -14.83
CA LEU A 106 7.53 -2.38 -13.53
C LEU A 106 6.67 -3.62 -13.31
N GLN A 107 7.14 -4.51 -12.44
CA GLN A 107 6.45 -5.73 -12.08
C GLN A 107 5.03 -5.45 -11.52
N ALA A 108 4.05 -6.22 -11.99
CA ALA A 108 2.72 -6.23 -11.44
C ALA A 108 2.68 -7.07 -10.16
N THR A 109 2.37 -6.45 -9.03
CA THR A 109 2.32 -7.13 -7.72
C THR A 109 1.32 -6.45 -6.79
N SER A 110 0.71 -7.21 -5.90
CA SER A 110 -0.14 -6.66 -4.84
C SER A 110 0.64 -5.99 -3.71
N PHE A 111 1.96 -6.17 -3.66
CA PHE A 111 2.86 -5.60 -2.66
C PHE A 111 3.44 -4.25 -3.06
N GLY A 112 2.95 -3.63 -4.13
CA GLY A 112 3.31 -2.29 -4.58
C GLY A 112 2.13 -1.34 -4.60
N VAL A 113 2.38 -0.06 -4.38
CA VAL A 113 1.42 1.04 -4.48
C VAL A 113 2.05 2.18 -5.26
N PHE A 114 1.37 2.62 -6.31
CA PHE A 114 1.83 3.66 -7.23
C PHE A 114 1.02 4.93 -7.04
N ASP A 115 1.69 6.07 -6.88
CA ASP A 115 1.11 7.40 -6.99
C ASP A 115 1.49 8.08 -8.33
N ASN A 116 0.91 9.24 -8.62
CA ASN A 116 1.09 9.90 -9.91
C ASN A 116 1.97 11.14 -9.89
N THR A 117 2.45 11.63 -8.73
CA THR A 117 2.96 13.01 -8.71
C THR A 117 3.94 13.29 -7.58
N TRP A 118 4.48 14.50 -7.64
CA TRP A 118 5.35 15.12 -6.63
C TRP A 118 4.65 16.35 -6.07
N LYS A 119 4.81 16.60 -4.77
CA LYS A 119 4.32 17.81 -4.10
C LYS A 119 5.42 18.85 -3.94
N TYR A 120 5.06 20.12 -4.01
CA TYR A 120 5.94 21.26 -3.78
C TYR A 120 5.79 21.70 -2.34
N VAL A 121 6.87 21.68 -1.56
CA VAL A 121 6.88 21.96 -0.13
C VAL A 121 7.93 23.03 0.18
N TYR A 122 7.67 23.79 1.23
CA TYR A 122 8.65 24.69 1.80
C TYR A 122 9.53 23.95 2.82
N ASP A 123 10.81 23.89 2.55
CA ASP A 123 11.84 23.39 3.46
C ASP A 123 12.33 24.54 4.35
N ARG A 124 11.81 24.59 5.55
CA ARG A 124 12.12 25.64 6.53
C ARG A 124 13.58 25.62 7.01
N PHE A 125 14.27 24.50 6.90
CA PHE A 125 15.66 24.37 7.37
C PHE A 125 16.64 24.95 6.35
N SER A 126 16.36 24.81 5.07
CA SER A 126 17.19 25.34 3.98
C SER A 126 16.63 26.64 3.38
N ASP A 127 15.49 27.14 3.90
CA ASP A 127 14.77 28.31 3.38
C ASP A 127 14.51 28.23 1.85
N LYS A 128 14.08 27.04 1.40
CA LYS A 128 13.88 26.76 -0.03
C LYS A 128 12.65 25.93 -0.28
N TYR A 129 12.03 26.15 -1.43
CA TYR A 129 10.98 25.29 -1.91
C TYR A 129 11.55 24.13 -2.70
N ARG A 130 11.03 22.92 -2.45
CA ARG A 130 11.48 21.69 -3.11
C ARG A 130 10.30 20.84 -3.57
N TYR A 131 10.52 20.06 -4.63
CA TYR A 131 9.62 18.98 -4.98
C TYR A 131 10.02 17.70 -4.22
N VAL A 132 9.05 17.09 -3.58
CA VAL A 132 9.19 15.83 -2.81
C VAL A 132 8.21 14.81 -3.38
N PRO A 133 8.60 13.53 -3.55
CA PRO A 133 7.70 12.50 -4.05
C PRO A 133 6.56 12.23 -3.06
N CYS A 134 5.38 11.84 -3.57
CA CYS A 134 4.19 11.58 -2.74
C CYS A 134 4.15 10.17 -2.12
N ASN A 135 5.10 9.28 -2.44
CA ASN A 135 5.15 7.93 -1.87
C ASN A 135 5.19 7.90 -0.34
N GLY A 136 5.96 8.81 0.27
CA GLY A 136 5.99 8.98 1.71
C GLY A 136 4.65 9.44 2.30
N ASP A 137 3.93 10.31 1.58
CA ASP A 137 2.59 10.74 2.00
C ASP A 137 1.59 9.59 1.92
N THR A 138 1.60 8.83 0.83
CA THR A 138 0.70 7.69 0.64
C THR A 138 0.92 6.61 1.72
N ALA A 139 2.18 6.32 2.04
CA ALA A 139 2.53 5.45 3.17
C ALA A 139 2.09 6.04 4.51
N GLY A 140 2.30 7.35 4.71
CA GLY A 140 1.87 8.07 5.90
C GLY A 140 0.36 8.06 6.10
N LEU A 141 -0.43 8.16 5.03
CA LEU A 141 -1.89 8.01 5.08
C LEU A 141 -2.30 6.59 5.49
N CYS A 142 -1.58 5.56 5.03
CA CYS A 142 -1.78 4.20 5.49
C CYS A 142 -1.47 4.05 6.99
N ALA A 143 -0.36 4.60 7.45
CA ALA A 143 0.02 4.59 8.88
C ALA A 143 -0.98 5.36 9.74
N ALA A 144 -1.40 6.56 9.32
CA ALA A 144 -2.41 7.36 10.00
C ALA A 144 -3.77 6.66 10.06
N THR A 145 -4.13 5.92 9.00
CA THR A 145 -5.36 5.10 8.97
C THR A 145 -5.30 4.00 10.01
N THR A 146 -4.13 3.38 10.23
CA THR A 146 -3.95 2.39 11.29
C THR A 146 -3.99 3.02 12.68
N ALA A 147 -3.34 4.17 12.87
CA ALA A 147 -3.26 4.84 14.17
C ALA A 147 -4.61 5.40 14.64
N ASN A 148 -5.43 5.91 13.72
CA ASN A 148 -6.73 6.53 14.01
C ASN A 148 -7.93 5.61 13.73
N GLY A 149 -7.70 4.38 13.36
CA GLY A 149 -8.73 3.42 12.99
C GLY A 149 -8.14 2.03 12.87
N LEU A 150 -8.45 1.35 11.76
CA LEU A 150 -8.05 -0.04 11.54
C LEU A 150 -7.29 -0.19 10.21
N PRO A 151 -6.32 -1.11 10.13
CA PRO A 151 -5.46 -1.26 8.95
C PRO A 151 -6.20 -1.62 7.66
N TRP A 152 -7.39 -2.20 7.76
CA TRP A 152 -8.23 -2.59 6.63
C TRP A 152 -9.18 -1.51 6.12
N PHE A 153 -9.12 -0.29 6.64
CA PHE A 153 -9.81 0.84 6.01
C PHE A 153 -8.97 1.41 4.86
N SER A 154 -9.66 1.87 3.81
CA SER A 154 -9.00 2.54 2.69
C SER A 154 -8.34 3.85 3.16
N PRO A 155 -7.06 4.11 2.81
CA PRO A 155 -6.38 5.37 3.14
C PRO A 155 -6.81 6.53 2.24
N ALA A 156 -7.59 6.26 1.19
CA ALA A 156 -8.01 7.23 0.19
C ALA A 156 -9.31 7.96 0.55
N GLY A 157 -9.61 9.01 -0.20
CA GLY A 157 -10.86 9.76 -0.13
C GLY A 157 -10.82 10.94 0.84
N LEU A 158 -11.94 11.66 0.92
CA LEU A 158 -12.05 12.93 1.66
C LEU A 158 -11.77 12.79 3.16
N ASN A 159 -12.17 11.68 3.74
CA ASN A 159 -12.09 11.49 5.20
C ASN A 159 -10.67 11.14 5.69
N ARG A 160 -9.87 10.46 4.89
CA ARG A 160 -8.56 9.92 5.31
C ARG A 160 -7.42 10.25 4.36
N GLY A 161 -7.70 10.59 3.09
CA GLY A 161 -6.71 10.77 2.05
C GLY A 161 -6.13 12.18 1.92
N SER A 162 -6.33 13.09 2.89
CA SER A 162 -5.83 14.46 2.84
C SER A 162 -4.31 14.50 3.04
N ILE A 163 -3.59 15.00 2.03
CA ILE A 163 -2.15 15.23 2.04
C ILE A 163 -1.84 16.62 2.59
N LYS A 164 -1.02 16.66 3.63
CA LYS A 164 -0.65 17.90 4.33
C LYS A 164 0.69 18.43 3.82
N ASN A 165 0.99 19.68 4.21
CA ASN A 165 2.28 20.34 3.90
C ASN A 165 2.63 20.35 2.40
N ALA A 166 1.65 20.65 1.56
CA ALA A 166 1.85 20.81 0.13
C ALA A 166 1.33 22.17 -0.32
N VAL A 167 2.17 22.97 -0.97
CA VAL A 167 1.79 24.25 -1.55
C VAL A 167 1.06 24.01 -2.87
N LYS A 168 1.57 23.10 -3.69
CA LYS A 168 0.98 22.65 -4.95
C LYS A 168 1.49 21.28 -5.34
N LEU A 169 0.83 20.66 -6.30
CA LEU A 169 1.31 19.44 -6.96
C LEU A 169 2.10 19.80 -8.23
N ALA A 170 3.05 18.96 -8.60
CA ALA A 170 3.73 19.04 -9.91
C ALA A 170 2.77 18.71 -11.06
N PHE A 171 1.84 17.78 -10.77
CA PHE A 171 0.80 17.33 -11.68
C PHE A 171 -0.49 17.06 -10.92
N SER A 172 -1.57 17.73 -11.30
CA SER A 172 -2.91 17.49 -10.76
C SER A 172 -3.82 17.07 -11.91
N PRO A 173 -4.17 15.77 -12.00
CA PRO A 173 -4.90 15.24 -13.15
C PRO A 173 -6.36 15.69 -13.17
N THR A 174 -6.89 15.93 -14.38
CA THR A 174 -8.31 16.12 -14.67
C THR A 174 -9.08 14.82 -14.44
N ARG A 175 -10.42 14.85 -14.50
CA ARG A 175 -11.25 13.66 -14.31
C ARG A 175 -10.89 12.53 -15.29
N THR A 176 -10.79 12.84 -16.58
CA THR A 176 -10.45 11.85 -17.62
C THR A 176 -9.04 11.26 -17.40
N GLU A 177 -8.09 12.09 -17.01
CA GLU A 177 -6.73 11.66 -16.71
C GLU A 177 -6.68 10.79 -15.44
N ARG A 178 -7.46 11.14 -14.40
CA ARG A 178 -7.60 10.28 -13.21
C ARG A 178 -8.14 8.89 -13.57
N ASP A 179 -9.17 8.84 -14.42
CA ASP A 179 -9.74 7.58 -14.87
C ASP A 179 -8.68 6.73 -15.61
N LYS A 180 -7.89 7.36 -16.51
CA LYS A 180 -6.78 6.70 -17.21
C LYS A 180 -5.69 6.20 -16.25
N LEU A 181 -5.26 7.02 -15.29
CA LEU A 181 -4.28 6.62 -14.28
C LEU A 181 -4.81 5.43 -13.46
N TYR A 182 -6.05 5.52 -13.00
CA TYR A 182 -6.67 4.51 -12.16
C TYR A 182 -6.87 3.17 -12.92
N GLN A 183 -7.19 3.21 -14.21
CA GLN A 183 -7.22 2.01 -15.06
C GLN A 183 -5.83 1.34 -15.13
N ASN A 184 -4.75 2.13 -15.13
CA ASN A 184 -3.37 1.67 -15.15
C ASN A 184 -2.76 1.41 -13.75
N ARG A 185 -3.58 1.15 -12.73
CA ARG A 185 -3.13 0.81 -11.35
C ARG A 185 -2.44 1.94 -10.59
N ILE A 186 -2.57 3.18 -11.04
CA ILE A 186 -1.93 4.34 -10.44
C ILE A 186 -2.98 5.07 -9.61
N ASN A 187 -2.65 5.38 -8.37
CA ASN A 187 -3.55 6.09 -7.46
C ASN A 187 -3.40 7.60 -7.66
N PRO A 188 -4.45 8.28 -8.17
CA PRO A 188 -4.35 9.71 -8.40
C PRO A 188 -4.27 10.49 -7.08
N VAL A 189 -3.24 11.31 -6.96
CA VAL A 189 -3.19 12.42 -6.01
C VAL A 189 -3.61 13.67 -6.77
N THR A 190 -4.64 14.35 -6.31
CA THR A 190 -5.25 15.48 -7.02
C THR A 190 -5.60 16.60 -6.06
N SER A 191 -5.61 17.83 -6.57
CA SER A 191 -6.13 19.00 -5.84
C SER A 191 -7.59 19.20 -6.23
N LEU A 192 -8.49 19.11 -5.26
CA LEU A 192 -9.91 19.37 -5.45
C LEU A 192 -10.29 20.73 -4.86
N PRO A 193 -11.05 21.57 -5.60
CA PRO A 193 -11.50 22.86 -5.10
C PRO A 193 -12.26 22.74 -3.79
N GLY A 194 -11.88 23.52 -2.79
CA GLY A 194 -12.49 23.51 -1.46
C GLY A 194 -12.15 22.32 -0.56
N GLN A 195 -11.42 21.31 -1.06
CA GLN A 195 -11.12 20.09 -0.33
C GLN A 195 -9.61 19.82 -0.17
N GLY A 196 -8.78 20.59 -0.90
CA GLY A 196 -7.32 20.48 -0.84
C GLY A 196 -6.76 19.33 -1.66
N ILE A 197 -5.56 18.89 -1.28
CA ILE A 197 -4.82 17.83 -1.97
C ILE A 197 -5.18 16.49 -1.33
N ILE A 198 -5.61 15.53 -2.14
CA ILE A 198 -6.20 14.28 -1.69
C ILE A 198 -5.66 13.11 -2.51
N LEU A 199 -5.37 11.99 -1.83
CA LEU A 199 -5.21 10.68 -2.47
C LEU A 199 -6.60 10.17 -2.87
N PHE A 200 -6.82 9.99 -4.19
CA PHE A 200 -8.12 9.63 -4.77
C PHE A 200 -8.11 8.25 -5.45
N GLY A 201 -7.43 7.30 -4.83
CA GLY A 201 -7.35 5.91 -5.30
C GLY A 201 -6.74 4.99 -4.24
N ASP A 202 -7.13 3.72 -4.28
CA ASP A 202 -6.72 2.69 -3.32
C ASP A 202 -6.31 1.36 -3.96
N LYS A 203 -5.79 1.43 -5.19
CA LYS A 203 -5.29 0.25 -5.93
C LYS A 203 -3.87 -0.13 -5.53
N THR A 204 -3.61 -1.43 -5.52
CA THR A 204 -2.25 -1.97 -5.55
C THR A 204 -1.71 -1.99 -6.99
N ALA A 205 -0.44 -2.30 -7.15
CA ALA A 205 0.21 -2.44 -8.46
C ALA A 205 -0.18 -3.74 -9.21
N LEU A 206 -1.15 -4.50 -8.73
CA LEU A 206 -1.60 -5.74 -9.35
C LEU A 206 -2.38 -5.45 -10.64
N ALA A 207 -2.00 -6.12 -11.74
CA ALA A 207 -2.62 -5.91 -13.04
C ALA A 207 -3.91 -6.70 -13.24
N SER A 208 -3.98 -7.91 -12.69
CA SER A 208 -5.15 -8.78 -12.80
C SER A 208 -6.21 -8.44 -11.76
N PRO A 209 -7.51 -8.52 -12.09
CA PRO A 209 -8.58 -8.38 -11.11
C PRO A 209 -8.47 -9.47 -10.03
N SER A 210 -8.38 -9.03 -8.76
CA SER A 210 -8.27 -9.91 -7.60
C SER A 210 -8.80 -9.20 -6.36
N ALA A 211 -9.00 -9.92 -5.27
CA ALA A 211 -9.24 -9.31 -3.97
C ALA A 211 -8.06 -8.43 -3.52
N PHE A 212 -6.85 -8.80 -3.92
CA PHE A 212 -5.60 -8.10 -3.60
C PHE A 212 -5.30 -6.88 -4.49
N ASP A 213 -6.21 -6.50 -5.39
CA ASP A 213 -6.06 -5.28 -6.20
C ASP A 213 -6.31 -3.99 -5.39
N ARG A 214 -6.64 -4.11 -4.10
CA ARG A 214 -6.91 -3.00 -3.18
C ARG A 214 -5.91 -2.93 -2.04
N ILE A 215 -5.48 -1.69 -1.71
CA ILE A 215 -4.54 -1.41 -0.62
C ILE A 215 -5.09 -1.91 0.72
N ASN A 216 -6.36 -1.65 1.01
CA ASN A 216 -6.98 -2.04 2.27
C ASN A 216 -7.00 -3.57 2.46
N VAL A 217 -7.28 -4.33 1.39
CA VAL A 217 -7.27 -5.80 1.45
C VAL A 217 -5.86 -6.34 1.62
N ARG A 218 -4.87 -5.82 0.86
CA ARG A 218 -3.48 -6.28 1.02
C ARG A 218 -2.95 -5.98 2.43
N ARG A 219 -3.28 -4.82 2.99
CA ARG A 219 -2.92 -4.47 4.37
C ARG A 219 -3.59 -5.38 5.40
N LEU A 220 -4.88 -5.68 5.22
CA LEU A 220 -5.60 -6.65 6.05
C LEU A 220 -4.85 -8.00 6.08
N PHE A 221 -4.52 -8.54 4.91
CA PHE A 221 -3.85 -9.83 4.82
C PHE A 221 -2.44 -9.79 5.41
N ASN A 222 -1.67 -8.72 5.20
CA ASN A 222 -0.35 -8.58 5.83
C ASN A 222 -0.44 -8.65 7.36
N VAL A 223 -1.44 -8.02 7.98
CA VAL A 223 -1.66 -8.07 9.43
C VAL A 223 -2.08 -9.48 9.87
N ILE A 224 -3.01 -10.12 9.17
CA ILE A 224 -3.46 -11.48 9.47
C ILE A 224 -2.29 -12.48 9.34
N GLU A 225 -1.58 -12.43 8.21
CA GLU A 225 -0.44 -13.32 7.93
C GLU A 225 0.68 -13.18 8.98
N LYS A 226 1.02 -11.95 9.38
CA LYS A 226 2.00 -11.70 10.46
C LYS A 226 1.52 -12.25 11.81
N THR A 227 0.28 -11.99 12.18
CA THR A 227 -0.24 -12.41 13.50
C THR A 227 -0.38 -13.93 13.60
N ILE A 228 -0.98 -14.55 12.58
CA ILE A 228 -1.14 -16.00 12.54
C ILE A 228 0.21 -16.70 12.38
N GLY A 229 1.11 -16.16 11.55
CA GLY A 229 2.47 -16.68 11.40
C GLY A 229 3.25 -16.69 12.72
N ASN A 230 3.10 -15.65 13.54
CA ASN A 230 3.71 -15.63 14.88
C ASN A 230 3.05 -16.65 15.82
N ALA A 231 1.72 -16.83 15.76
CA ALA A 231 1.04 -17.86 16.54
C ALA A 231 1.48 -19.28 16.09
N ALA A 232 1.67 -19.48 14.79
CA ALA A 232 2.15 -20.77 14.24
C ALA A 232 3.57 -21.13 14.70
N LYS A 233 4.43 -20.15 14.98
CA LYS A 233 5.76 -20.42 15.58
C LYS A 233 5.69 -21.13 16.94
N GLY A 234 4.62 -20.93 17.70
CA GLY A 234 4.37 -21.60 18.97
C GLY A 234 3.99 -23.09 18.82
N VAL A 235 3.68 -23.55 17.63
CA VAL A 235 3.34 -24.94 17.30
C VAL A 235 4.57 -25.72 16.78
N LEU A 236 5.66 -25.03 16.48
CA LEU A 236 6.90 -25.67 16.02
C LEU A 236 7.42 -26.62 17.10
N PHE A 237 7.82 -27.83 16.68
CA PHE A 237 8.33 -28.92 17.52
C PHE A 237 7.28 -29.60 18.42
N GLU A 238 6.01 -29.21 18.35
CA GLU A 238 4.90 -29.93 18.99
C GLU A 238 4.47 -31.13 18.15
N LEU A 239 3.74 -32.07 18.78
CA LEU A 239 3.18 -33.21 18.07
C LEU A 239 2.04 -32.80 17.14
N ASN A 240 2.01 -33.32 15.92
CA ASN A 240 0.90 -33.10 14.99
C ASN A 240 -0.26 -34.06 15.30
N ASP A 241 -0.91 -33.84 16.41
CA ASP A 241 -2.10 -34.57 16.85
C ASP A 241 -3.37 -33.68 16.82
N GLU A 242 -4.50 -34.29 17.08
CA GLU A 242 -5.78 -33.56 17.09
C GLU A 242 -5.84 -32.48 18.18
N PHE A 243 -5.19 -32.73 19.32
CA PHE A 243 -5.15 -31.78 20.43
C PHE A 243 -4.41 -30.49 20.02
N THR A 244 -3.23 -30.60 19.42
CA THR A 244 -2.42 -29.47 18.95
C THR A 244 -3.14 -28.69 17.84
N ARG A 245 -3.79 -29.39 16.89
CA ARG A 245 -4.57 -28.77 15.82
C ARG A 245 -5.75 -27.98 16.37
N ASN A 246 -6.50 -28.54 17.32
CA ASN A 246 -7.61 -27.88 17.96
C ASN A 246 -7.15 -26.68 18.81
N ASN A 247 -6.04 -26.78 19.54
CA ASN A 247 -5.46 -25.68 20.29
C ASN A 247 -5.09 -24.50 19.37
N PHE A 248 -4.41 -24.78 18.25
CA PHE A 248 -4.10 -23.76 17.27
C PHE A 248 -5.36 -23.08 16.71
N LYS A 249 -6.37 -23.86 16.34
CA LYS A 249 -7.64 -23.34 15.83
C LYS A 249 -8.35 -22.48 16.87
N ASN A 250 -8.35 -22.88 18.13
CA ASN A 250 -8.94 -22.15 19.25
C ASN A 250 -8.23 -20.81 19.54
N VAL A 251 -6.98 -20.64 19.15
CA VAL A 251 -6.26 -19.35 19.22
C VAL A 251 -6.60 -18.47 18.03
N VAL A 252 -6.67 -19.03 16.81
CA VAL A 252 -6.81 -18.25 15.58
C VAL A 252 -8.26 -17.83 15.31
N GLU A 253 -9.26 -18.69 15.56
CA GLU A 253 -10.66 -18.35 15.28
C GLU A 253 -11.17 -17.13 16.05
N PRO A 254 -10.94 -16.95 17.36
CA PRO A 254 -11.35 -15.74 18.07
C PRO A 254 -10.71 -14.46 17.52
N TYR A 255 -9.44 -14.54 17.08
CA TYR A 255 -8.76 -13.43 16.43
C TYR A 255 -9.45 -13.03 15.11
N LEU A 256 -9.78 -14.00 14.25
CA LEU A 256 -10.50 -13.72 12.99
C LEU A 256 -11.92 -13.21 13.25
N ARG A 257 -12.62 -13.72 14.28
CA ARG A 257 -13.94 -13.21 14.72
C ARG A 257 -13.84 -11.75 15.19
N GLY A 258 -12.76 -11.37 15.86
CA GLY A 258 -12.46 -9.98 16.23
C GLY A 258 -12.39 -9.09 14.99
N ILE A 259 -11.60 -9.49 13.98
CA ILE A 259 -11.50 -8.76 12.71
C ILE A 259 -12.84 -8.69 11.97
N GLN A 260 -13.66 -9.75 12.05
CA GLN A 260 -15.00 -9.77 11.47
C GLN A 260 -15.93 -8.77 12.18
N ALA A 261 -15.92 -8.72 13.50
CA ALA A 261 -16.68 -7.75 14.29
C ALA A 261 -16.30 -6.31 13.97
N GLU A 262 -15.01 -6.06 13.67
CA GLU A 262 -14.45 -4.78 13.27
C GLU A 262 -14.55 -4.51 11.75
N ARG A 263 -15.35 -5.29 11.03
CA ARG A 263 -15.68 -5.09 9.61
C ARG A 263 -14.50 -5.27 8.65
N GLY A 264 -13.44 -5.97 9.04
CA GLY A 264 -12.29 -6.27 8.16
C GLY A 264 -12.59 -7.40 7.19
N ILE A 265 -13.31 -8.41 7.65
CA ILE A 265 -13.75 -9.57 6.86
C ILE A 265 -15.26 -9.78 6.99
N THR A 266 -15.86 -10.33 5.94
CA THR A 266 -17.30 -10.66 5.97
C THR A 266 -17.56 -12.08 6.45
N ASP A 267 -16.63 -12.98 6.16
CA ASP A 267 -16.72 -14.40 6.50
C ASP A 267 -15.33 -15.05 6.47
N PHE A 268 -15.14 -16.13 7.23
CA PHE A 268 -13.92 -16.91 7.22
C PHE A 268 -14.18 -18.39 7.56
N LEU A 269 -13.25 -19.24 7.14
CA LEU A 269 -13.22 -20.66 7.49
C LEU A 269 -11.76 -21.05 7.76
N VAL A 270 -11.51 -21.72 8.88
CA VAL A 270 -10.21 -22.29 9.25
C VAL A 270 -10.33 -23.81 9.17
N VAL A 271 -9.51 -24.41 8.30
CA VAL A 271 -9.39 -25.86 8.16
C VAL A 271 -8.02 -26.28 8.71
N CYS A 272 -8.04 -26.96 9.83
CA CYS A 272 -6.87 -27.52 10.49
C CYS A 272 -7.28 -28.80 11.20
N ASP A 273 -7.48 -29.86 10.43
CA ASP A 273 -8.00 -31.15 10.90
C ASP A 273 -7.35 -32.30 10.10
N SER A 274 -7.92 -33.51 10.21
CA SER A 274 -7.43 -34.70 9.51
C SER A 274 -7.60 -34.63 7.97
N THR A 275 -8.40 -33.69 7.44
CA THR A 275 -8.61 -33.57 5.99
C THR A 275 -7.42 -32.95 5.28
N ASN A 276 -6.74 -31.97 5.92
CA ASN A 276 -5.53 -31.35 5.41
C ASN A 276 -4.25 -31.80 6.09
N ASN A 277 -4.32 -32.47 7.27
CA ASN A 277 -3.20 -33.15 7.93
C ASN A 277 -3.38 -34.67 7.82
N THR A 278 -3.19 -35.19 6.61
CA THR A 278 -3.25 -36.64 6.33
C THR A 278 -2.04 -37.35 6.91
N GLY A 279 -2.08 -38.71 7.00
CA GLY A 279 -0.93 -39.51 7.47
C GLY A 279 0.37 -39.14 6.74
N ALA A 280 0.32 -38.93 5.41
CA ALA A 280 1.50 -38.54 4.63
C ALA A 280 2.06 -37.14 5.02
N VAL A 281 1.21 -36.20 5.42
CA VAL A 281 1.64 -34.87 5.92
C VAL A 281 2.29 -35.01 7.29
N ILE A 282 1.73 -35.86 8.17
CA ILE A 282 2.27 -36.13 9.50
C ILE A 282 3.60 -36.85 9.39
N ASP A 283 3.72 -37.87 8.52
CA ASP A 283 4.94 -38.58 8.26
C ASP A 283 6.05 -37.69 7.66
N ALA A 284 5.67 -36.63 6.94
CA ALA A 284 6.60 -35.60 6.43
C ALA A 284 7.01 -34.57 7.50
N ASN A 285 6.55 -34.70 8.75
CA ASN A 285 6.71 -33.72 9.82
C ASN A 285 6.16 -32.32 9.47
N GLU A 286 5.09 -32.26 8.66
CA GLU A 286 4.43 -31.02 8.28
C GLU A 286 3.15 -30.81 9.09
N PHE A 287 2.84 -29.53 9.35
CA PHE A 287 1.58 -29.09 9.91
C PHE A 287 0.89 -28.13 8.91
N LYS A 288 -0.36 -28.42 8.55
CA LYS A 288 -1.11 -27.63 7.57
C LYS A 288 -2.36 -27.00 8.18
N ALA A 289 -2.50 -25.70 7.98
CA ALA A 289 -3.71 -24.95 8.31
C ALA A 289 -4.10 -24.08 7.12
N ASP A 290 -5.32 -24.22 6.62
CA ASP A 290 -5.84 -23.48 5.50
C ASP A 290 -6.83 -22.41 5.98
N PHE A 291 -6.64 -21.18 5.50
CA PHE A 291 -7.45 -20.02 5.86
C PHE A 291 -8.21 -19.50 4.65
N TYR A 292 -9.51 -19.66 4.64
CA TYR A 292 -10.41 -19.10 3.63
C TYR A 292 -11.03 -17.83 4.19
N ILE A 293 -10.70 -16.67 3.57
CA ILE A 293 -11.08 -15.36 4.09
C ILE A 293 -11.80 -14.57 2.99
N LYS A 294 -12.97 -14.02 3.31
CA LYS A 294 -13.72 -13.09 2.47
C LYS A 294 -13.51 -11.66 2.98
N PRO A 295 -12.62 -10.86 2.34
CA PRO A 295 -12.35 -9.50 2.81
C PRO A 295 -13.52 -8.56 2.53
N ALA A 296 -13.70 -7.56 3.38
CA ALA A 296 -14.59 -6.44 3.11
C ALA A 296 -13.96 -5.53 2.03
N ARG A 297 -14.79 -5.07 1.08
CA ARG A 297 -14.33 -4.22 -0.04
C ARG A 297 -14.70 -2.76 0.17
N SER A 298 -13.82 -1.85 -0.24
CA SER A 298 -14.10 -0.41 -0.30
C SER A 298 -15.04 -0.07 -1.44
N ILE A 299 -15.84 0.99 -1.28
CA ILE A 299 -16.71 1.53 -2.32
C ILE A 299 -15.88 2.48 -3.19
N ASN A 300 -15.78 2.19 -4.48
CA ASN A 300 -15.02 3.00 -5.43
C ASN A 300 -15.91 3.75 -6.43
N PHE A 301 -17.14 3.28 -6.65
CA PHE A 301 -18.09 3.90 -7.58
C PHE A 301 -19.43 4.12 -6.88
N ILE A 302 -19.96 5.31 -7.03
CA ILE A 302 -21.28 5.68 -6.50
C ILE A 302 -22.13 6.12 -7.68
N THR A 303 -23.23 5.43 -7.94
CA THR A 303 -24.26 5.83 -8.90
C THR A 303 -25.43 6.41 -8.12
N LEU A 304 -25.76 7.67 -8.39
CA LEU A 304 -26.92 8.35 -7.81
C LEU A 304 -27.93 8.61 -8.92
N THR A 305 -29.14 8.11 -8.75
CA THR A 305 -30.24 8.35 -9.66
C THR A 305 -31.26 9.28 -9.00
N PHE A 306 -31.45 10.45 -9.60
CA PHE A 306 -32.45 11.42 -9.16
C PHE A 306 -33.65 11.35 -10.09
N ILE A 307 -34.82 11.05 -9.55
CA ILE A 307 -36.07 10.96 -10.29
C ILE A 307 -36.97 12.11 -9.83
N ALA A 308 -37.28 13.03 -10.74
CA ALA A 308 -38.26 14.07 -10.49
C ALA A 308 -39.67 13.49 -10.73
N THR A 309 -40.49 13.45 -9.69
CA THR A 309 -41.89 13.01 -9.79
C THR A 309 -42.83 14.19 -9.88
N ARG A 310 -43.99 13.97 -10.53
CA ARG A 310 -45.04 14.99 -10.57
C ARG A 310 -45.73 15.13 -9.22
N THR A 311 -46.21 16.28 -8.88
CA THR A 311 -47.01 16.51 -7.68
C THR A 311 -48.26 15.63 -7.72
N GLY A 312 -48.50 14.80 -6.70
CA GLY A 312 -49.67 13.92 -6.61
C GLY A 312 -49.40 12.45 -7.00
N VAL A 313 -48.21 12.08 -7.43
CA VAL A 313 -47.85 10.66 -7.66
C VAL A 313 -47.31 10.06 -6.38
N SER A 314 -47.80 8.88 -5.96
CA SER A 314 -47.24 8.19 -4.80
C SER A 314 -45.89 7.60 -5.11
N PHE A 315 -44.95 7.62 -4.15
CA PHE A 315 -43.60 7.04 -4.34
C PHE A 315 -43.61 5.53 -4.60
N GLU A 316 -44.68 4.83 -4.21
CA GLU A 316 -44.85 3.38 -4.45
C GLU A 316 -45.04 3.04 -5.93
N GLU A 317 -45.55 3.99 -6.74
CA GLU A 317 -45.72 3.83 -8.19
C GLU A 317 -44.43 4.09 -8.98
N VAL A 318 -43.47 4.82 -8.40
CA VAL A 318 -42.22 5.26 -9.05
C VAL A 318 -41.06 4.29 -8.77
N VAL A 319 -41.15 3.53 -7.66
CA VAL A 319 -40.12 2.55 -7.30
C VAL A 319 -40.35 1.25 -8.06
N PRO A 320 -39.47 0.82 -8.99
CA PRO A 320 -39.62 -0.47 -9.66
C PRO A 320 -39.63 -1.59 -8.60
N LYS A 321 -40.70 -2.38 -8.55
CA LYS A 321 -40.71 -3.61 -7.76
C LYS A 321 -39.59 -4.53 -8.31
N ARG A 322 -38.56 -4.79 -7.52
CA ARG A 322 -37.50 -5.77 -7.80
C ARG A 322 -38.05 -7.19 -7.65
#